data_149ac44560494351bb7fcfdbf2d67201
#
_entry.id   149ac44560494351bb7fcfdbf2d67201
#
_cell.length_a   1.000
_cell.length_b   1.000
_cell.length_c   1.000
_cell.angle_alpha   90.00
_cell.angle_beta   90.00
_cell.angle_gamma   90.00
#
_symmetry.space_group_name_H-M   'P 1'
#
loop_
_entity.id
_entity.type
_entity.pdbx_description
1 polymer ?
#
loop_
_entity_poly.entity_id
_entity_poly.type
_entity_poly.pdbx_seq_one_letter_code
_entity_poly.pdbx_strand_id
1 'polypeptide(L)'
;VPQVKFVDRSFNCRHEHAMEIWKYILEHDNGVTNFHFEVSADLFREDELELIGRMRPGLIQLEIGVQSANPETLEAVHRKTDLEKLRRNVEKIRSFHSVHQHLDLIAGLPCEDYESFRRSFDFVHSMKPDQLQLGFLKVLKGSLMEENAREYGITCKSQEPYEVLSTRWISYEEILKLKTVESMVEVYYN
;
A
#
# COMPACT_ATOMS: atom_id res chain seq x y z
N VAL A 1 4.78 1.52 -25.77
CA VAL A 1 3.83 0.99 -24.78
C VAL A 1 3.45 2.10 -23.81
N PRO A 2 2.17 2.39 -23.55
CA PRO A 2 1.78 3.51 -22.69
C PRO A 2 2.10 3.27 -21.20
N GLN A 3 2.07 2.01 -20.73
CA GLN A 3 2.37 1.68 -19.34
C GLN A 3 3.18 0.40 -19.24
N VAL A 4 4.13 0.37 -18.30
CA VAL A 4 4.91 -0.79 -17.89
C VAL A 4 4.76 -0.95 -16.38
N LYS A 5 4.30 -2.12 -15.90
CA LYS A 5 4.25 -2.44 -14.47
C LYS A 5 5.39 -3.41 -14.12
N PHE A 6 6.19 -3.04 -13.13
CA PHE A 6 7.13 -3.94 -12.46
C PHE A 6 6.37 -4.78 -11.43
N VAL A 7 6.61 -6.10 -11.42
CA VAL A 7 5.85 -7.05 -10.59
C VAL A 7 6.60 -7.47 -9.33
N ASP A 8 7.51 -6.64 -8.85
CA ASP A 8 8.22 -6.84 -7.60
C ASP A 8 7.32 -6.48 -6.41
N ARG A 9 7.38 -7.23 -5.32
CA ARG A 9 6.64 -6.93 -4.08
C ARG A 9 7.14 -5.69 -3.34
N SER A 10 8.41 -5.33 -3.54
CA SER A 10 9.05 -4.11 -3.03
C SER A 10 10.26 -3.83 -3.91
N PHE A 11 10.04 -3.07 -4.96
CA PHE A 11 11.03 -2.78 -5.99
C PHE A 11 12.31 -2.14 -5.40
N ASN A 12 12.15 -1.25 -4.43
CA ASN A 12 13.24 -0.52 -3.80
C ASN A 12 13.89 -1.22 -2.59
N CYS A 13 13.68 -2.53 -2.42
CA CYS A 13 14.36 -3.29 -1.37
C CYS A 13 15.88 -3.42 -1.60
N ARG A 14 16.33 -3.28 -2.84
CA ARG A 14 17.74 -3.23 -3.25
C ARG A 14 18.05 -1.87 -3.87
N HIS A 15 18.63 -0.99 -3.06
CA HIS A 15 18.90 0.41 -3.41
C HIS A 15 19.64 0.57 -4.75
N GLU A 16 20.78 -0.12 -4.92
CA GLU A 16 21.61 0.03 -6.11
C GLU A 16 20.84 -0.36 -7.39
N HIS A 17 20.08 -1.46 -7.32
CA HIS A 17 19.25 -1.95 -8.42
C HIS A 17 18.14 -0.95 -8.80
N ALA A 18 17.43 -0.43 -7.81
CA ALA A 18 16.38 0.57 -8.03
C ALA A 18 16.96 1.85 -8.66
N MET A 19 18.09 2.35 -8.13
CA MET A 19 18.76 3.53 -8.65
C MET A 19 19.23 3.39 -10.09
N GLU A 20 19.81 2.23 -10.46
CA GLU A 20 20.25 1.97 -11.85
C GLU A 20 19.06 1.99 -12.82
N ILE A 21 17.96 1.34 -12.47
CA ILE A 21 16.75 1.30 -13.32
C ILE A 21 16.12 2.69 -13.43
N TRP A 22 15.94 3.41 -12.32
CA TRP A 22 15.32 4.73 -12.33
C TRP A 22 16.19 5.77 -13.07
N LYS A 23 17.53 5.71 -12.96
CA LYS A 23 18.44 6.53 -13.78
C LYS A 23 18.28 6.24 -15.27
N TYR A 24 18.26 4.95 -15.64
CA TYR A 24 18.07 4.56 -17.02
C TYR A 24 16.72 5.06 -17.59
N ILE A 25 15.63 4.91 -16.81
CA ILE A 25 14.30 5.40 -17.20
C ILE A 25 14.31 6.92 -17.41
N LEU A 26 14.95 7.66 -16.50
CA LEU A 26 15.05 9.12 -16.61
C LEU A 26 15.85 9.56 -17.85
N GLU A 27 16.95 8.88 -18.14
CA GLU A 27 17.85 9.20 -19.28
C GLU A 27 17.23 8.81 -20.63
N HIS A 28 16.35 7.79 -20.65
CA HIS A 28 15.74 7.26 -21.89
C HIS A 28 14.23 7.51 -21.95
N ASP A 29 13.75 8.53 -21.25
CA ASP A 29 12.33 8.87 -21.27
C ASP A 29 11.87 9.27 -22.69
N ASN A 30 10.83 8.58 -23.16
CA ASN A 30 10.23 8.83 -24.47
C ASN A 30 9.03 9.80 -24.43
N GLY A 31 8.77 10.42 -23.29
CA GLY A 31 7.68 11.36 -23.08
C GLY A 31 6.27 10.75 -23.01
N VAL A 32 6.12 9.44 -23.15
CA VAL A 32 4.82 8.75 -23.24
C VAL A 32 4.65 7.66 -22.20
N THR A 33 5.67 6.81 -22.01
CA THR A 33 5.57 5.63 -21.14
C THR A 33 5.49 6.04 -19.66
N ASN A 34 4.53 5.46 -18.95
CA ASN A 34 4.43 5.47 -17.48
C ASN A 34 4.98 4.16 -16.92
N PHE A 35 5.77 4.22 -15.86
CA PHE A 35 6.32 3.06 -15.18
C PHE A 35 5.73 2.96 -13.76
N HIS A 36 5.09 1.83 -13.49
CA HIS A 36 4.44 1.55 -12.22
C HIS A 36 5.30 0.63 -11.36
N PHE A 37 5.58 1.03 -10.12
CA PHE A 37 6.39 0.30 -9.15
C PHE A 37 5.64 0.08 -7.85
N GLU A 38 5.70 -1.13 -7.29
CA GLU A 38 5.33 -1.39 -5.91
C GLU A 38 6.55 -1.16 -5.02
N VAL A 39 6.44 -0.25 -4.05
CA VAL A 39 7.57 0.20 -3.22
C VAL A 39 7.23 0.24 -1.74
N SER A 40 8.27 0.19 -0.90
CA SER A 40 8.18 0.47 0.53
C SER A 40 8.68 1.88 0.78
N ALA A 41 7.78 2.82 1.14
CA ALA A 41 8.15 4.23 1.20
C ALA A 41 9.13 4.57 2.34
N ASP A 42 9.15 3.77 3.41
CA ASP A 42 10.11 3.90 4.52
C ASP A 42 11.54 3.47 4.14
N LEU A 43 11.72 2.74 3.03
CA LEU A 43 13.05 2.35 2.56
C LEU A 43 13.75 3.43 1.75
N PHE A 44 13.02 4.40 1.18
CA PHE A 44 13.63 5.45 0.38
C PHE A 44 14.77 6.17 1.10
N ARG A 45 15.85 6.40 0.33
CA ARG A 45 16.99 7.22 0.71
C ARG A 45 16.91 8.58 0.03
N GLU A 46 17.68 9.54 0.50
CA GLU A 46 17.64 10.92 0.00
C GLU A 46 18.01 11.00 -1.48
N ASP A 47 19.01 10.25 -1.93
CA ASP A 47 19.46 10.20 -3.31
C ASP A 47 18.40 9.61 -4.26
N GLU A 48 17.59 8.64 -3.81
CA GLU A 48 16.45 8.13 -4.56
C GLU A 48 15.35 9.20 -4.69
N LEU A 49 15.05 9.90 -3.59
CA LEU A 49 14.06 10.99 -3.60
C LEU A 49 14.50 12.15 -4.49
N GLU A 50 15.78 12.52 -4.47
CA GLU A 50 16.35 13.54 -5.37
C GLU A 50 16.23 13.13 -6.85
N LEU A 51 16.49 11.86 -7.15
CA LEU A 51 16.36 11.33 -8.51
C LEU A 51 14.90 11.36 -8.99
N ILE A 52 13.97 10.90 -8.14
CA ILE A 52 12.52 10.89 -8.39
C ILE A 52 12.00 12.32 -8.60
N GLY A 53 12.48 13.29 -7.81
CA GLY A 53 12.10 14.69 -7.93
C GLY A 53 12.49 15.36 -9.27
N ARG A 54 13.40 14.74 -10.04
CA ARG A 54 13.82 15.21 -11.38
C ARG A 54 12.98 14.63 -12.51
N MET A 55 12.11 13.67 -12.22
CA MET A 55 11.26 12.99 -13.20
C MET A 55 10.09 13.88 -13.63
N ARG A 56 9.73 13.83 -14.92
CA ARG A 56 8.56 14.55 -15.41
C ARG A 56 7.27 14.02 -14.81
N PRO A 57 6.20 14.83 -14.77
CA PRO A 57 4.87 14.34 -14.41
C PRO A 57 4.44 13.15 -15.28
N GLY A 58 3.94 12.10 -14.60
CA GLY A 58 3.45 10.87 -15.23
C GLY A 58 4.53 9.92 -15.74
N LEU A 59 5.84 10.14 -15.47
CA LEU A 59 6.88 9.17 -15.82
C LEU A 59 6.78 7.93 -14.93
N ILE A 60 6.60 8.12 -13.62
CA ILE A 60 6.44 7.03 -12.67
C ILE A 60 5.15 7.15 -11.85
N GLN A 61 4.67 6.00 -11.42
CA GLN A 61 3.61 5.83 -10.45
C GLN A 61 4.09 4.87 -9.36
N LEU A 62 3.84 5.21 -8.11
CA LEU A 62 4.25 4.42 -6.95
C LEU A 62 3.03 3.87 -6.23
N GLU A 63 2.95 2.55 -6.12
CA GLU A 63 2.01 1.82 -5.26
C GLU A 63 2.71 1.52 -3.94
N ILE A 64 2.18 2.07 -2.85
CA ILE A 64 2.80 2.07 -1.52
C ILE A 64 1.87 1.32 -0.57
N GLY A 65 2.20 0.07 -0.30
CA GLY A 65 1.44 -0.72 0.66
C GLY A 65 1.73 -0.26 2.09
N VAL A 66 0.82 0.47 2.72
CA VAL A 66 0.87 0.78 4.16
C VAL A 66 0.33 -0.39 4.96
N GLN A 67 -0.76 -0.97 4.51
CA GLN A 67 -1.54 -2.08 5.05
C GLN A 67 -2.28 -1.72 6.34
N SER A 68 -1.59 -1.22 7.36
CA SER A 68 -2.11 -0.73 8.64
C SER A 68 -1.14 0.28 9.25
N ALA A 69 -1.62 1.15 10.11
CA ALA A 69 -0.81 2.01 10.97
C ALA A 69 -0.80 1.52 12.44
N ASN A 70 -1.40 0.37 12.72
CA ASN A 70 -1.39 -0.25 14.04
C ASN A 70 -0.12 -1.10 14.22
N PRO A 71 0.77 -0.78 15.20
CA PRO A 71 2.01 -1.52 15.42
C PRO A 71 1.79 -3.01 15.73
N GLU A 72 0.75 -3.36 16.51
CA GLU A 72 0.43 -4.75 16.85
C GLU A 72 0.01 -5.54 15.61
N THR A 73 -0.76 -4.92 14.73
CA THR A 73 -1.16 -5.51 13.45
C THR A 73 0.06 -5.73 12.56
N LEU A 74 0.94 -4.73 12.43
CA LEU A 74 2.15 -4.86 11.62
C LEU A 74 3.07 -5.97 12.14
N GLU A 75 3.22 -6.10 13.46
CA GLU A 75 3.96 -7.20 14.07
C GLU A 75 3.33 -8.56 13.80
N ALA A 76 2.00 -8.69 13.95
CA ALA A 76 1.26 -9.93 13.71
C ALA A 76 1.35 -10.42 12.26
N VAL A 77 1.49 -9.51 11.28
CA VAL A 77 1.71 -9.85 9.87
C VAL A 77 3.19 -9.85 9.46
N HIS A 78 4.10 -9.84 10.42
CA HIS A 78 5.56 -9.84 10.22
C HIS A 78 6.08 -8.70 9.33
N ARG A 79 5.43 -7.55 9.39
CA ARG A 79 5.81 -6.36 8.62
C ARG A 79 6.55 -5.36 9.52
N LYS A 80 7.76 -5.01 9.11
CA LYS A 80 8.54 -3.95 9.75
C LYS A 80 8.43 -2.69 8.90
N THR A 81 7.74 -1.68 9.39
CA THR A 81 7.56 -0.39 8.69
C THR A 81 7.82 0.75 9.66
N ASP A 82 8.69 1.67 9.30
CA ASP A 82 8.86 2.94 9.99
C ASP A 82 7.80 3.93 9.47
N LEU A 83 6.67 4.02 10.17
CA LEU A 83 5.53 4.84 9.78
C LEU A 83 5.85 6.35 9.69
N GLU A 84 6.74 6.85 10.56
CA GLU A 84 7.16 8.25 10.53
C GLU A 84 8.04 8.55 9.32
N LYS A 85 8.95 7.66 8.99
CA LYS A 85 9.78 7.78 7.78
C LYS A 85 8.93 7.61 6.52
N LEU A 86 7.99 6.65 6.52
CA LEU A 86 7.02 6.48 5.44
C LEU A 86 6.26 7.79 5.18
N ARG A 87 5.67 8.40 6.22
CA ARG A 87 4.96 9.67 6.13
C ARG A 87 5.84 10.77 5.53
N ARG A 88 7.03 10.99 6.09
CA ARG A 88 7.96 12.03 5.57
C ARG A 88 8.29 11.83 4.09
N ASN A 89 8.54 10.59 3.68
CA ASN A 89 8.91 10.29 2.31
C ASN A 89 7.72 10.46 1.35
N VAL A 90 6.51 10.02 1.73
CA VAL A 90 5.28 10.25 0.96
C VAL A 90 5.01 11.74 0.79
N GLU A 91 5.09 12.53 1.87
CA GLU A 91 4.90 13.99 1.82
C GLU A 91 5.97 14.68 0.96
N LYS A 92 7.22 14.22 1.02
CA LYS A 92 8.30 14.73 0.17
C LYS A 92 8.06 14.42 -1.31
N ILE A 93 7.72 13.18 -1.65
CA ILE A 93 7.39 12.80 -3.04
C ILE A 93 6.19 13.61 -3.54
N ARG A 94 5.16 13.79 -2.71
CA ARG A 94 4.00 14.61 -3.05
C ARG A 94 4.38 16.05 -3.38
N SER A 95 5.37 16.64 -2.70
CA SER A 95 5.82 18.01 -2.95
C SER A 95 6.46 18.21 -4.34
N PHE A 96 6.85 17.14 -5.03
CA PHE A 96 7.37 17.20 -6.40
C PHE A 96 6.27 17.43 -7.45
N HIS A 97 5.01 17.08 -7.14
CA HIS A 97 3.86 17.18 -8.05
C HIS A 97 4.04 16.44 -9.39
N SER A 98 4.95 15.49 -9.46
CA SER A 98 5.29 14.75 -10.67
C SER A 98 5.01 13.26 -10.60
N VAL A 99 4.82 12.71 -9.40
CA VAL A 99 4.66 11.28 -9.14
C VAL A 99 3.25 11.00 -8.61
N HIS A 100 2.54 10.11 -9.28
CA HIS A 100 1.26 9.61 -8.80
C HIS A 100 1.51 8.59 -7.67
N GLN A 101 0.95 8.84 -6.50
CA GLN A 101 1.08 7.99 -5.32
C GLN A 101 -0.24 7.29 -5.01
N HIS A 102 -0.20 5.97 -5.01
CA HIS A 102 -1.30 5.09 -4.64
C HIS A 102 -0.95 4.41 -3.31
N LEU A 103 -1.72 4.67 -2.27
CA LEU A 103 -1.51 4.10 -0.93
C LEU A 103 -2.58 3.07 -0.60
N ASP A 104 -2.16 1.93 -0.01
CA ASP A 104 -3.02 0.80 0.27
C ASP A 104 -3.18 0.52 1.76
N LEU A 105 -4.42 0.25 2.17
CA LEU A 105 -4.79 -0.30 3.48
C LEU A 105 -5.50 -1.64 3.30
N ILE A 106 -5.37 -2.53 4.28
CA ILE A 106 -6.05 -3.84 4.30
C ILE A 106 -6.89 -3.98 5.56
N ALA A 107 -8.20 -4.03 5.40
CA ALA A 107 -9.14 -4.32 6.49
C ALA A 107 -9.19 -5.82 6.81
N GLY A 108 -9.38 -6.15 8.09
CA GLY A 108 -9.50 -7.52 8.57
C GLY A 108 -8.17 -8.21 8.88
N LEU A 109 -7.09 -7.45 9.01
CA LEU A 109 -5.81 -7.96 9.52
C LEU A 109 -5.92 -8.34 11.01
N PRO A 110 -5.06 -9.26 11.50
CA PRO A 110 -4.99 -9.59 12.93
C PRO A 110 -4.69 -8.37 13.80
N CYS A 111 -5.20 -8.37 15.03
CA CYS A 111 -5.00 -7.30 16.03
C CYS A 111 -5.55 -5.92 15.62
N GLU A 112 -6.44 -5.85 14.62
CA GLU A 112 -7.03 -4.61 14.14
C GLU A 112 -8.57 -4.66 14.21
N ASP A 113 -9.13 -3.90 15.13
CA ASP A 113 -10.57 -3.66 15.22
C ASP A 113 -11.01 -2.47 14.35
N TYR A 114 -12.31 -2.22 14.29
CA TYR A 114 -12.88 -1.14 13.48
C TYR A 114 -12.27 0.23 13.82
N GLU A 115 -12.09 0.55 15.11
CA GLU A 115 -11.57 1.84 15.56
C GLU A 115 -10.06 1.98 15.27
N SER A 116 -9.30 0.90 15.37
CA SER A 116 -7.91 0.86 14.97
C SER A 116 -7.75 1.05 13.46
N PHE A 117 -8.57 0.35 12.67
CA PHE A 117 -8.59 0.54 11.22
C PHE A 117 -8.97 1.98 10.83
N ARG A 118 -9.94 2.59 11.52
CA ARG A 118 -10.29 3.99 11.31
C ARG A 118 -9.10 4.91 11.55
N ARG A 119 -8.30 4.69 12.61
CA ARG A 119 -7.06 5.44 12.84
C ARG A 119 -6.03 5.23 11.74
N SER A 120 -5.89 4.01 11.23
CA SER A 120 -5.03 3.70 10.07
C SER A 120 -5.50 4.43 8.81
N PHE A 121 -6.81 4.49 8.58
CA PHE A 121 -7.40 5.25 7.48
C PHE A 121 -7.13 6.76 7.61
N ASP A 122 -7.39 7.35 8.78
CA ASP A 122 -7.14 8.77 9.05
C ASP A 122 -5.64 9.11 8.86
N PHE A 123 -4.74 8.22 9.29
CA PHE A 123 -3.31 8.37 9.10
C PHE A 123 -2.95 8.46 7.62
N VAL A 124 -3.41 7.51 6.80
CA VAL A 124 -3.11 7.47 5.35
C VAL A 124 -3.78 8.62 4.62
N HIS A 125 -5.06 8.88 4.90
CA HIS A 125 -5.81 9.99 4.30
C HIS A 125 -5.17 11.36 4.58
N SER A 126 -4.56 11.55 5.77
CA SER A 126 -3.88 12.80 6.13
C SER A 126 -2.68 13.12 5.24
N MET A 127 -2.05 12.13 4.62
CA MET A 127 -0.94 12.29 3.68
C MET A 127 -1.40 12.72 2.29
N LYS A 128 -2.72 12.68 2.02
CA LYS A 128 -3.37 13.09 0.77
C LYS A 128 -2.75 12.42 -0.46
N PRO A 129 -2.74 11.08 -0.56
CA PRO A 129 -2.30 10.39 -1.77
C PRO A 129 -3.20 10.76 -2.96
N ASP A 130 -2.69 10.54 -4.19
CA ASP A 130 -3.49 10.72 -5.40
C ASP A 130 -4.57 9.64 -5.53
N GLN A 131 -4.29 8.45 -5.00
CA GLN A 131 -5.24 7.34 -4.92
C GLN A 131 -5.11 6.62 -3.57
N LEU A 132 -6.22 6.30 -2.94
CA LEU A 132 -6.32 5.52 -1.70
C LEU A 132 -7.07 4.23 -1.96
N GLN A 133 -6.43 3.09 -1.81
CA GLN A 133 -7.07 1.79 -1.91
C GLN A 133 -7.38 1.21 -0.53
N LEU A 134 -8.63 0.85 -0.34
CA LEU A 134 -9.13 0.15 0.81
C LEU A 134 -9.37 -1.31 0.44
N GLY A 135 -8.38 -2.16 0.71
CA GLY A 135 -8.46 -3.60 0.44
C GLY A 135 -9.03 -4.39 1.63
N PHE A 136 -9.37 -5.65 1.38
CA PHE A 136 -9.79 -6.61 2.40
C PHE A 136 -8.87 -7.82 2.39
N LEU A 137 -8.54 -8.33 3.57
CA LEU A 137 -7.67 -9.49 3.72
C LEU A 137 -8.15 -10.66 2.86
N LYS A 138 -7.25 -11.23 2.09
CA LYS A 138 -7.45 -12.46 1.32
C LYS A 138 -6.63 -13.57 1.96
N VAL A 139 -7.31 -14.60 2.47
CA VAL A 139 -6.68 -15.73 3.16
C VAL A 139 -6.25 -16.77 2.14
N LEU A 140 -5.10 -16.52 1.52
CA LEU A 140 -4.60 -17.37 0.44
C LEU A 140 -4.15 -18.73 0.98
N LYS A 141 -4.44 -19.79 0.24
CA LYS A 141 -4.05 -21.16 0.59
C LYS A 141 -2.53 -21.29 0.67
N GLY A 142 -2.05 -21.99 1.70
CA GLY A 142 -0.62 -22.17 1.98
C GLY A 142 0.09 -20.95 2.56
N SER A 143 -0.66 -19.90 2.95
CA SER A 143 -0.10 -18.74 3.63
C SER A 143 -0.08 -18.92 5.15
N LEU A 144 0.84 -18.22 5.84
CA LEU A 144 0.82 -18.13 7.31
C LEU A 144 -0.51 -17.62 7.86
N MET A 145 -1.22 -16.80 7.09
CA MET A 145 -2.54 -16.32 7.48
C MET A 145 -3.58 -17.45 7.50
N GLU A 146 -3.52 -18.38 6.55
CA GLU A 146 -4.36 -19.58 6.59
C GLU A 146 -4.00 -20.51 7.75
N GLU A 147 -2.71 -20.74 7.99
CA GLU A 147 -2.24 -21.58 9.10
C GLU A 147 -2.70 -21.05 10.45
N ASN A 148 -2.68 -19.73 10.65
CA ASN A 148 -3.08 -19.06 11.88
C ASN A 148 -4.57 -18.66 11.91
N ALA A 149 -5.35 -18.97 10.88
CA ALA A 149 -6.74 -18.52 10.75
C ALA A 149 -7.61 -18.92 11.96
N ARG A 150 -7.40 -20.13 12.51
CA ARG A 150 -8.11 -20.60 13.69
C ARG A 150 -7.75 -19.79 14.94
N GLU A 151 -6.48 -19.47 15.13
CA GLU A 151 -6.01 -18.66 16.26
C GLU A 151 -6.56 -17.23 16.19
N TYR A 152 -6.55 -16.64 15.00
CA TYR A 152 -7.07 -15.29 14.76
C TYR A 152 -8.59 -15.25 14.62
N GLY A 153 -9.28 -16.40 14.72
CA GLY A 153 -10.73 -16.47 14.57
C GLY A 153 -11.23 -15.98 13.21
N ILE A 154 -10.42 -16.17 12.16
CA ILE A 154 -10.75 -15.70 10.82
C ILE A 154 -11.83 -16.57 10.19
N THR A 155 -12.89 -15.92 9.73
CA THR A 155 -13.86 -16.50 8.80
C THR A 155 -13.70 -15.80 7.45
N CYS A 156 -13.57 -16.57 6.37
CA CYS A 156 -13.45 -16.05 5.02
C CYS A 156 -14.37 -16.77 4.06
N LYS A 157 -14.55 -16.20 2.86
CA LYS A 157 -15.28 -16.86 1.77
C LYS A 157 -14.61 -18.17 1.40
N SER A 158 -15.40 -19.20 1.08
CA SER A 158 -14.90 -20.52 0.64
C SER A 158 -14.40 -20.52 -0.80
N GLN A 159 -14.73 -19.49 -1.56
CA GLN A 159 -14.35 -19.31 -2.96
C GLN A 159 -13.33 -18.18 -3.11
N GLU A 160 -12.51 -18.27 -4.14
CA GLU A 160 -11.59 -17.18 -4.49
C GLU A 160 -12.31 -15.84 -4.61
N PRO A 161 -11.70 -14.77 -4.11
CA PRO A 161 -10.33 -14.63 -3.61
C PRO A 161 -10.15 -14.93 -2.10
N TYR A 162 -11.02 -15.72 -1.47
CA TYR A 162 -10.99 -16.09 -0.04
C TYR A 162 -11.00 -14.88 0.90
N GLU A 163 -11.79 -13.89 0.55
CA GLU A 163 -11.90 -12.62 1.25
C GLU A 163 -12.47 -12.80 2.66
N VAL A 164 -11.88 -12.09 3.62
CA VAL A 164 -12.29 -12.09 5.03
C VAL A 164 -13.75 -11.65 5.20
N LEU A 165 -14.47 -12.34 6.08
CA LEU A 165 -15.82 -11.98 6.50
C LEU A 165 -15.82 -11.44 7.93
N SER A 166 -15.01 -12.02 8.82
CA SER A 166 -14.83 -11.56 10.21
C SER A 166 -13.52 -12.11 10.78
N THR A 167 -13.04 -11.51 11.86
CA THR A 167 -11.92 -12.03 12.66
C THR A 167 -12.27 -11.92 14.13
N ARG A 168 -11.35 -12.30 15.03
CA ARG A 168 -11.53 -12.09 16.47
C ARG A 168 -11.74 -10.62 16.86
N TRP A 169 -11.22 -9.69 16.07
CA TRP A 169 -11.18 -8.25 16.36
C TRP A 169 -12.23 -7.43 15.61
N ILE A 170 -12.69 -7.90 14.45
CA ILE A 170 -13.67 -7.19 13.63
C ILE A 170 -14.81 -8.12 13.22
N SER A 171 -16.03 -7.66 13.43
CA SER A 171 -17.26 -8.40 13.11
C SER A 171 -17.60 -8.32 11.61
N TYR A 172 -18.50 -9.20 11.16
CA TYR A 172 -19.01 -9.17 9.80
C TYR A 172 -19.75 -7.87 9.46
N GLU A 173 -20.52 -7.34 10.41
CA GLU A 173 -21.23 -6.06 10.23
C GLU A 173 -20.27 -4.89 10.05
N GLU A 174 -19.16 -4.87 10.77
CA GLU A 174 -18.11 -3.86 10.62
C GLU A 174 -17.37 -3.98 9.28
N ILE A 175 -17.08 -5.22 8.83
CA ILE A 175 -16.54 -5.45 7.48
C ILE A 175 -17.51 -4.89 6.41
N LEU A 176 -18.82 -5.10 6.54
CA LEU A 176 -19.81 -4.53 5.60
C LEU A 176 -19.82 -2.99 5.63
N LYS A 177 -19.67 -2.38 6.80
CA LYS A 177 -19.51 -0.91 6.90
C LYS A 177 -18.27 -0.44 6.18
N LEU A 178 -17.13 -1.13 6.35
CA LEU A 178 -15.88 -0.78 5.65
C LEU A 178 -16.00 -0.96 4.14
N LYS A 179 -16.77 -1.93 3.64
CA LYS A 179 -17.08 -2.06 2.21
C LYS A 179 -17.88 -0.87 1.67
N THR A 180 -18.76 -0.32 2.48
CA THR A 180 -19.45 0.92 2.11
C THR A 180 -18.49 2.10 2.05
N VAL A 181 -17.56 2.20 3.01
CA VAL A 181 -16.52 3.24 3.01
C VAL A 181 -15.60 3.08 1.80
N GLU A 182 -15.17 1.86 1.46
CA GLU A 182 -14.37 1.56 0.26
C GLU A 182 -15.07 2.07 -1.00
N SER A 183 -16.35 1.74 -1.20
CA SER A 183 -17.13 2.23 -2.33
C SER A 183 -17.24 3.78 -2.37
N MET A 184 -17.30 4.43 -1.20
CA MET A 184 -17.28 5.89 -1.13
C MET A 184 -15.92 6.48 -1.50
N VAL A 185 -14.83 5.85 -1.08
CA VAL A 185 -13.46 6.26 -1.44
C VAL A 185 -13.27 6.17 -2.95
N GLU A 186 -13.71 5.06 -3.59
CA GLU A 186 -13.61 4.88 -5.04
C GLU A 186 -14.39 5.95 -5.83
N VAL A 187 -15.54 6.39 -5.33
CA VAL A 187 -16.41 7.33 -6.08
C VAL A 187 -16.06 8.79 -5.82
N TYR A 188 -15.65 9.13 -4.59
CA TYR A 188 -15.53 10.53 -4.17
C TYR A 188 -14.09 11.00 -3.89
N TYR A 189 -13.16 10.06 -3.74
CA TYR A 189 -11.75 10.39 -3.50
C TYR A 189 -10.88 10.08 -4.72
N ASN A 190 -10.98 8.85 -5.27
CA ASN A 190 -10.22 8.38 -6.44
C ASN A 190 -10.88 8.85 -7.75
#